data_b7850a5871d33c168803707b245940cf
#
_entry.id   b7850a5871d33c168803707b245940cf
#
_cell.length_a   1.000
_cell.length_b   1.000
_cell.length_c   1.000
_cell.angle_alpha   90.00
_cell.angle_beta   90.00
_cell.angle_gamma   90.00
#
_symmetry.space_group_name_H-M   'P 1'
#
loop_
_entity.id
_entity.type
_entity.pdbx_description
1 polymer ?
#
loop_
_entity_poly.entity_id
_entity_poly.type
_entity_poly.pdbx_seq_one_letter_code
_entity_poly.pdbx_strand_id
1 'polypeptide(L)'
;LNGSVNAVWVGKYLGEAALTATANAGSVLFLLLGGVFGMSMAATILVGQYIGSGRHAEAKHVVGSSATFFAVLSLLIAVVGALTSERLLRAMSTPPDALPLAIEYMRVIFYAVPPLYMFAFIMSVLRGAGDSRTPFAFLLLAVVLDIALNPLLIFGWGPIPALHIAGSAW
;
A
#
# COMPACT_ATOMS: atom_id res chain seq x y z
N LEU A 1 -6.65 6.57 -10.68
CA LEU A 1 -7.93 7.21 -10.27
C LEU A 1 -7.89 7.59 -8.79
N ASN A 2 -7.56 6.68 -7.85
CA ASN A 2 -7.50 6.97 -6.41
C ASN A 2 -6.53 8.12 -6.07
N GLY A 3 -5.30 8.08 -6.57
CA GLY A 3 -4.31 9.14 -6.32
C GLY A 3 -4.76 10.51 -6.83
N SER A 4 -5.51 10.58 -7.93
CA SER A 4 -6.04 11.83 -8.45
C SER A 4 -7.20 12.36 -7.60
N VAL A 5 -8.08 11.48 -7.14
CA VAL A 5 -9.18 11.84 -6.23
C VAL A 5 -8.63 12.34 -4.90
N ASN A 6 -7.66 11.62 -4.32
CA ASN A 6 -7.01 12.00 -3.08
C ASN A 6 -6.28 13.36 -3.22
N ALA A 7 -5.55 13.59 -4.32
CA ALA A 7 -4.89 14.87 -4.58
C ALA A 7 -5.86 16.06 -4.66
N VAL A 8 -7.07 15.85 -5.23
CA VAL A 8 -8.11 16.89 -5.28
C VAL A 8 -8.62 17.21 -3.87
N TRP A 9 -8.91 16.20 -3.05
CA TRP A 9 -9.37 16.40 -1.68
C TRP A 9 -8.29 17.09 -0.82
N VAL A 10 -7.06 16.57 -0.85
CA VAL A 10 -5.94 17.14 -0.09
C VAL A 10 -5.61 18.57 -0.54
N GLY A 11 -5.48 18.82 -1.85
CA GLY A 11 -5.15 20.15 -2.36
C GLY A 11 -6.22 21.19 -2.11
N LYS A 12 -7.50 20.82 -2.21
CA LYS A 12 -8.62 21.75 -2.04
C LYS A 12 -8.89 22.10 -0.57
N TYR A 13 -8.69 21.16 0.35
CA TYR A 13 -9.12 21.32 1.74
C TYR A 13 -7.98 21.40 2.76
N LEU A 14 -6.78 20.87 2.44
CA LEU A 14 -5.64 20.83 3.35
C LEU A 14 -4.46 21.71 2.92
N GLY A 15 -4.51 22.30 1.71
CA GLY A 15 -3.55 23.30 1.23
C GLY A 15 -2.31 22.72 0.53
N GLU A 16 -1.43 23.62 0.06
CA GLU A 16 -0.25 23.28 -0.76
C GLU A 16 0.81 22.45 -0.01
N ALA A 17 1.01 22.74 1.27
CA ALA A 17 1.96 21.98 2.09
C ALA A 17 1.55 20.51 2.22
N ALA A 18 0.25 20.23 2.41
CA ALA A 18 -0.29 18.89 2.46
C ALA A 18 -0.20 18.19 1.10
N LEU A 19 -0.43 18.91 0.00
CA LEU A 19 -0.26 18.37 -1.35
C LEU A 19 1.20 17.97 -1.64
N THR A 20 2.16 18.80 -1.24
CA THR A 20 3.59 18.49 -1.37
C THR A 20 3.98 17.28 -0.51
N ALA A 21 3.45 17.20 0.72
CA ALA A 21 3.67 16.08 1.61
C ALA A 21 3.18 14.75 1.00
N THR A 22 1.96 14.74 0.45
CA THR A 22 1.40 13.54 -0.19
C THR A 22 2.12 13.17 -1.48
N ALA A 23 2.61 14.15 -2.26
CA ALA A 23 3.38 13.89 -3.48
C ALA A 23 4.72 13.21 -3.19
N ASN A 24 5.47 13.72 -2.20
CA ASN A 24 6.75 13.12 -1.80
C ASN A 24 6.56 11.72 -1.21
N ALA A 25 5.59 11.55 -0.32
CA ALA A 25 5.26 10.24 0.24
C ALA A 25 4.73 9.27 -0.83
N GLY A 26 3.97 9.77 -1.81
CA GLY A 26 3.48 9.01 -2.96
C GLY A 26 4.62 8.44 -3.82
N SER A 27 5.73 9.17 -3.97
CA SER A 27 6.91 8.68 -4.69
C SER A 27 7.55 7.47 -3.98
N VAL A 28 7.61 7.50 -2.66
CA VAL A 28 8.09 6.36 -1.85
C VAL A 28 7.12 5.18 -1.94
N LEU A 29 5.82 5.43 -1.85
CA LEU A 29 4.81 4.39 -2.02
C LEU A 29 4.89 3.73 -3.40
N PHE A 30 5.10 4.51 -4.46
CA PHE A 30 5.28 3.99 -5.81
C PHE A 30 6.49 3.06 -5.92
N LEU A 31 7.60 3.41 -5.29
CA LEU A 31 8.81 2.56 -5.22
C LEU A 31 8.52 1.24 -4.49
N LEU A 32 7.83 1.31 -3.35
CA LEU A 32 7.44 0.14 -2.57
C LEU A 32 6.49 -0.78 -3.36
N LEU A 33 5.52 -0.21 -4.06
CA LEU A 33 4.62 -0.95 -4.95
C LEU A 33 5.38 -1.63 -6.10
N GLY A 34 6.35 -0.94 -6.71
CA GLY A 34 7.20 -1.53 -7.76
C GLY A 34 7.93 -2.78 -7.27
N GLY A 35 8.48 -2.73 -6.06
CA GLY A 35 9.12 -3.88 -5.43
C GLY A 35 8.17 -5.05 -5.19
N VAL A 36 7.00 -4.79 -4.61
CA VAL A 36 6.03 -5.85 -4.34
C VAL A 36 5.44 -6.45 -5.62
N PHE A 37 5.21 -5.65 -6.66
CA PHE A 37 4.73 -6.16 -7.94
C PHE A 37 5.73 -7.10 -8.61
N GLY A 38 7.02 -6.75 -8.64
CA GLY A 38 8.06 -7.61 -9.19
C GLY A 38 8.15 -8.96 -8.50
N MET A 39 8.17 -8.96 -7.16
CA MET A 39 8.22 -10.20 -6.37
C MET A 39 6.92 -11.02 -6.49
N SER A 40 5.77 -10.36 -6.51
CA SER A 40 4.47 -11.01 -6.67
C SER A 40 4.33 -11.69 -8.03
N MET A 41 4.92 -11.11 -9.08
CA MET A 41 4.94 -11.72 -10.40
C MET A 41 5.71 -13.03 -10.43
N ALA A 42 6.85 -13.11 -9.74
CA ALA A 42 7.60 -14.35 -9.59
C ALA A 42 6.78 -15.44 -8.88
N ALA A 43 6.08 -15.09 -7.79
CA ALA A 43 5.20 -16.01 -7.09
C ALA A 43 4.06 -16.50 -7.99
N THR A 44 3.42 -15.62 -8.77
CA THR A 44 2.38 -15.98 -9.74
C THR A 44 2.87 -17.02 -10.74
N ILE A 45 4.05 -16.80 -11.32
CA ILE A 45 4.63 -17.69 -12.33
C ILE A 45 4.92 -19.07 -11.74
N LEU A 46 5.59 -19.13 -10.58
CA LEU A 46 5.93 -20.41 -9.94
C LEU A 46 4.68 -21.19 -9.54
N VAL A 47 3.71 -20.53 -8.91
CA VAL A 47 2.44 -21.19 -8.53
C VAL A 47 1.72 -21.71 -9.78
N GLY A 48 1.63 -20.91 -10.85
CA GLY A 48 1.01 -21.30 -12.10
C GLY A 48 1.69 -22.50 -12.76
N GLN A 49 3.02 -22.54 -12.78
CA GLN A 49 3.80 -23.66 -13.33
C GLN A 49 3.57 -24.96 -12.54
N TYR A 50 3.61 -24.90 -11.20
CA TYR A 50 3.41 -26.08 -10.36
C TYR A 50 1.97 -26.60 -10.42
N ILE A 51 0.98 -25.73 -10.42
CA ILE A 51 -0.43 -26.13 -10.56
C ILE A 51 -0.69 -26.69 -11.97
N GLY A 52 -0.20 -26.01 -13.01
CA GLY A 52 -0.37 -26.46 -14.40
C GLY A 52 0.29 -27.81 -14.71
N SER A 53 1.37 -28.15 -13.97
CA SER A 53 2.04 -29.46 -14.07
C SER A 53 1.49 -30.53 -13.11
N GLY A 54 0.41 -30.25 -12.37
CA GLY A 54 -0.18 -31.16 -11.39
C GLY A 54 0.60 -31.33 -10.08
N ARG A 55 1.64 -30.54 -9.87
CA ARG A 55 2.56 -30.64 -8.72
C ARG A 55 2.07 -29.78 -7.55
N HIS A 56 0.91 -30.15 -7.01
CA HIS A 56 0.24 -29.37 -5.97
C HIS A 56 1.01 -29.30 -4.64
N ALA A 57 1.82 -30.31 -4.31
CA ALA A 57 2.62 -30.30 -3.09
C ALA A 57 3.70 -29.20 -3.15
N GLU A 58 4.38 -29.09 -4.28
CA GLU A 58 5.39 -28.07 -4.51
C GLU A 58 4.77 -26.65 -4.59
N ALA A 59 3.59 -26.53 -5.20
CA ALA A 59 2.83 -25.28 -5.20
C ALA A 59 2.54 -24.81 -3.77
N LYS A 60 2.08 -25.68 -2.87
CA LYS A 60 1.85 -25.37 -1.45
C LYS A 60 3.14 -24.93 -0.75
N HIS A 61 4.25 -25.61 -1.01
CA HIS A 61 5.55 -25.26 -0.42
C HIS A 61 6.00 -23.88 -0.88
N VAL A 62 5.88 -23.56 -2.17
CA VAL A 62 6.20 -22.23 -2.72
C VAL A 62 5.31 -21.15 -2.10
N VAL A 63 4.01 -21.38 -2.00
CA VAL A 63 3.09 -20.42 -1.35
C VAL A 63 3.47 -20.19 0.10
N GLY A 64 3.76 -21.22 0.89
CA GLY A 64 4.14 -21.10 2.29
C GLY A 64 5.45 -20.34 2.49
N SER A 65 6.50 -20.70 1.76
CA SER A 65 7.81 -20.03 1.86
C SER A 65 7.75 -18.58 1.36
N SER A 66 7.03 -18.32 0.27
CA SER A 66 6.81 -16.96 -0.22
C SER A 66 5.98 -16.12 0.76
N ALA A 67 4.94 -16.67 1.38
CA ALA A 67 4.14 -15.98 2.39
C ALA A 67 5.01 -15.52 3.57
N THR A 68 5.86 -16.41 4.08
CA THR A 68 6.81 -16.09 5.15
C THR A 68 7.78 -15.00 4.73
N PHE A 69 8.35 -15.11 3.53
CA PHE A 69 9.25 -14.10 2.98
C PHE A 69 8.58 -12.73 2.87
N PHE A 70 7.37 -12.65 2.29
CA PHE A 70 6.62 -11.40 2.17
C PHE A 70 6.27 -10.80 3.54
N ALA A 71 5.88 -11.63 4.51
CA ALA A 71 5.58 -11.19 5.86
C ALA A 71 6.81 -10.57 6.55
N VAL A 72 7.94 -11.28 6.54
CA VAL A 72 9.18 -10.80 7.15
C VAL A 72 9.69 -9.54 6.46
N LEU A 73 9.72 -9.53 5.13
CA LEU A 73 10.19 -8.39 4.35
C LEU A 73 9.31 -7.15 4.58
N SER A 74 7.98 -7.31 4.56
CA SER A 74 7.05 -6.20 4.77
C SER A 74 7.15 -5.61 6.17
N LEU A 75 7.30 -6.44 7.20
CA LEU A 75 7.53 -5.98 8.57
C LEU A 75 8.85 -5.23 8.71
N LEU A 76 9.92 -5.73 8.08
CA LEU A 76 11.22 -5.07 8.09
C LEU A 76 11.14 -3.70 7.41
N ILE A 77 10.50 -3.62 6.24
CA ILE A 77 10.26 -2.35 5.53
C ILE A 77 9.42 -1.39 6.38
N ALA A 78 8.36 -1.88 7.03
CA ALA A 78 7.51 -1.07 7.86
C ALA A 78 8.27 -0.46 9.05
N VAL A 79 9.03 -1.28 9.77
CA VAL A 79 9.79 -0.82 10.95
C VAL A 79 10.90 0.14 10.53
N VAL A 80 11.75 -0.26 9.58
CA VAL A 80 12.87 0.58 9.13
C VAL A 80 12.36 1.87 8.50
N GLY A 81 11.33 1.79 7.65
CA GLY A 81 10.74 2.94 6.98
C GLY A 81 10.11 3.93 7.98
N ALA A 82 9.34 3.43 8.95
CA ALA A 82 8.76 4.29 9.98
C ALA A 82 9.81 5.00 10.83
N LEU A 83 10.91 4.31 11.17
CA LEU A 83 12.02 4.90 11.95
C LEU A 83 12.86 5.89 11.14
N THR A 84 12.97 5.71 9.83
CA THR A 84 13.81 6.53 8.95
C THR A 84 13.01 7.56 8.14
N SER A 85 11.68 7.63 8.31
CA SER A 85 10.78 8.50 7.53
C SER A 85 11.23 9.98 7.50
N GLU A 86 11.65 10.53 8.64
CA GLU A 86 12.13 11.91 8.70
C GLU A 86 13.42 12.12 7.90
N ARG A 87 14.39 11.21 8.02
CA ARG A 87 15.65 11.29 7.27
C ARG A 87 15.42 11.17 5.77
N LEU A 88 14.52 10.30 5.38
CA LEU A 88 14.15 10.08 3.99
C LEU A 88 13.52 11.35 3.39
N LEU A 89 12.56 11.95 4.09
CA LEU A 89 11.87 13.17 3.63
C LEU A 89 12.82 14.38 3.58
N ARG A 90 13.75 14.51 4.52
CA ARG A 90 14.79 15.53 4.48
C ARG A 90 15.72 15.34 3.28
N ALA A 91 16.10 14.09 2.97
CA ALA A 91 16.90 13.77 1.78
C ALA A 91 16.16 14.07 0.47
N MET A 92 14.84 14.00 0.46
CA MET A 92 13.98 14.39 -0.66
C MET A 92 13.75 15.90 -0.75
N SER A 93 14.46 16.72 0.06
CA SER A 93 14.34 18.19 0.10
C SER A 93 12.90 18.66 0.36
N THR A 94 12.16 17.95 1.22
CA THR A 94 10.80 18.35 1.59
C THR A 94 10.82 19.70 2.33
N PRO A 95 9.99 20.68 1.93
CA PRO A 95 9.93 21.99 2.59
C PRO A 95 9.63 21.87 4.08
N PRO A 96 10.21 22.76 4.94
CA PRO A 96 10.04 22.71 6.40
C PRO A 96 8.58 22.76 6.86
N ASP A 97 7.75 23.49 6.16
CA ASP A 97 6.32 23.69 6.44
C ASP A 97 5.52 22.41 6.15
N ALA A 98 5.92 21.62 5.14
CA ALA A 98 5.29 20.35 4.77
C ALA A 98 5.87 19.15 5.55
N LEU A 99 7.05 19.29 6.14
CA LEU A 99 7.78 18.18 6.75
C LEU A 99 7.00 17.44 7.86
N PRO A 100 6.35 18.11 8.83
CA PRO A 100 5.58 17.42 9.87
C PRO A 100 4.43 16.60 9.31
N LEU A 101 3.68 17.17 8.36
CA LEU A 101 2.57 16.50 7.69
C LEU A 101 3.05 15.32 6.85
N ALA A 102 4.19 15.49 6.17
CA ALA A 102 4.80 14.43 5.38
C ALA A 102 5.28 13.26 6.25
N ILE A 103 5.84 13.51 7.44
CA ILE A 103 6.25 12.45 8.38
C ILE A 103 5.03 11.68 8.87
N GLU A 104 3.96 12.36 9.26
CA GLU A 104 2.74 11.72 9.71
C GLU A 104 2.15 10.82 8.61
N TYR A 105 1.97 11.35 7.42
CA TYR A 105 1.48 10.61 6.26
C TYR A 105 2.37 9.42 5.89
N MET A 106 3.70 9.61 5.89
CA MET A 106 4.67 8.57 5.58
C MET A 106 4.65 7.42 6.59
N ARG A 107 4.48 7.72 7.88
CA ARG A 107 4.35 6.68 8.92
C ARG A 107 3.11 5.81 8.70
N VAL A 108 1.98 6.42 8.36
CA VAL A 108 0.76 5.67 8.03
C VAL A 108 1.00 4.74 6.84
N ILE A 109 1.66 5.23 5.78
CA ILE A 109 2.05 4.39 4.63
C ILE A 109 2.90 3.19 5.08
N PHE A 110 3.93 3.41 5.91
CA PHE A 110 4.78 2.30 6.36
C PHE A 110 4.03 1.30 7.25
N TYR A 111 3.09 1.74 8.08
CA TYR A 111 2.22 0.83 8.84
C TYR A 111 1.27 0.03 7.94
N ALA A 112 0.87 0.59 6.80
CA ALA A 112 0.04 -0.10 5.82
C ALA A 112 0.82 -1.08 4.93
N VAL A 113 2.16 -1.04 4.90
CA VAL A 113 2.99 -1.93 4.07
C VAL A 113 2.75 -3.41 4.34
N PRO A 114 2.72 -3.92 5.59
CA PRO A 114 2.51 -5.34 5.83
C PRO A 114 1.18 -5.87 5.27
N PRO A 115 0.01 -5.28 5.58
CA PRO A 115 -1.25 -5.74 5.00
C PRO A 115 -1.28 -5.56 3.47
N LEU A 116 -0.69 -4.49 2.93
CA LEU A 116 -0.62 -4.25 1.49
C LEU A 116 0.18 -5.35 0.76
N TYR A 117 1.35 -5.71 1.29
CA TYR A 117 2.19 -6.75 0.72
C TYR A 117 1.53 -8.13 0.80
N MET A 118 0.90 -8.45 1.93
CA MET A 118 0.16 -9.70 2.07
C MET A 118 -1.05 -9.77 1.15
N PHE A 119 -1.78 -8.67 0.99
CA PHE A 119 -2.88 -8.58 0.03
C PHE A 119 -2.39 -8.81 -1.40
N ALA A 120 -1.34 -8.10 -1.83
CA ALA A 120 -0.76 -8.26 -3.16
C ALA A 120 -0.27 -9.69 -3.41
N PHE A 121 0.35 -10.31 -2.41
CA PHE A 121 0.80 -11.69 -2.46
C PHE A 121 -0.39 -12.67 -2.63
N ILE A 122 -1.43 -12.56 -1.80
CA ILE A 122 -2.63 -13.41 -1.89
C ILE A 122 -3.29 -13.29 -3.27
N MET A 123 -3.47 -12.05 -3.76
CA MET A 123 -4.02 -11.79 -5.10
C MET A 123 -3.15 -12.38 -6.21
N SER A 124 -1.84 -12.43 -6.00
CA SER A 124 -0.87 -13.00 -6.91
C SER A 124 -0.95 -14.53 -6.96
N VAL A 125 -1.06 -15.17 -5.79
CA VAL A 125 -1.24 -16.61 -5.67
C VAL A 125 -2.55 -17.06 -6.34
N LEU A 126 -3.65 -16.34 -6.10
CA LEU A 126 -4.95 -16.65 -6.72
C LEU A 126 -4.88 -16.58 -8.25
N ARG A 127 -4.24 -15.53 -8.78
CA ARG A 127 -4.02 -15.40 -10.24
C ARG A 127 -3.14 -16.52 -10.78
N GLY A 128 -2.08 -16.89 -10.07
CA GLY A 128 -1.23 -18.02 -10.42
C GLY A 128 -2.00 -19.37 -10.39
N ALA A 129 -2.97 -19.50 -9.50
CA ALA A 129 -3.84 -20.65 -9.43
C ALA A 129 -4.97 -20.66 -10.51
N GLY A 130 -5.05 -19.63 -11.35
CA GLY A 130 -6.06 -19.51 -12.41
C GLY A 130 -7.34 -18.78 -11.97
N ASP A 131 -7.44 -18.34 -10.72
CA ASP A 131 -8.57 -17.53 -10.25
C ASP A 131 -8.30 -16.04 -10.46
N SER A 132 -8.90 -15.47 -11.49
CA SER A 132 -8.85 -14.03 -11.76
C SER A 132 -10.11 -13.29 -11.28
N ARG A 133 -11.18 -14.01 -10.94
CA ARG A 133 -12.46 -13.40 -10.54
C ARG A 133 -12.41 -12.87 -9.12
N THR A 134 -11.85 -13.65 -8.21
CA THR A 134 -11.69 -13.26 -6.78
C THR A 134 -10.83 -12.01 -6.64
N PRO A 135 -9.60 -11.92 -7.21
CA PRO A 135 -8.82 -10.68 -7.19
C PRO A 135 -9.56 -9.47 -7.76
N PHE A 136 -10.31 -9.64 -8.85
CA PHE A 136 -11.07 -8.56 -9.45
C PHE A 136 -12.19 -8.05 -8.53
N ALA A 137 -12.94 -8.97 -7.90
CA ALA A 137 -14.02 -8.62 -6.97
C ALA A 137 -13.47 -7.85 -5.74
N PHE A 138 -12.35 -8.29 -5.17
CA PHE A 138 -11.70 -7.59 -4.06
C PHE A 138 -11.15 -6.23 -4.46
N LEU A 139 -10.58 -6.10 -5.66
CA LEU A 139 -10.12 -4.81 -6.18
C LEU A 139 -11.29 -3.82 -6.33
N LEU A 140 -12.41 -4.29 -6.88
CA LEU A 140 -13.61 -3.47 -7.04
C LEU A 140 -14.16 -3.01 -5.67
N LEU A 141 -14.23 -3.95 -4.71
CA LEU A 141 -14.66 -3.64 -3.35
C LEU A 141 -13.72 -2.62 -2.69
N ALA A 142 -12.40 -2.79 -2.82
CA ALA A 142 -11.42 -1.86 -2.28
C ALA A 142 -11.59 -0.45 -2.85
N VAL A 143 -11.80 -0.31 -4.17
CA VAL A 143 -12.03 0.99 -4.81
C VAL A 143 -13.32 1.65 -4.31
N VAL A 144 -14.40 0.88 -4.16
CA VAL A 144 -15.67 1.40 -3.64
C VAL A 144 -15.53 1.87 -2.19
N LEU A 145 -14.86 1.07 -1.36
CA LEU A 145 -14.60 1.43 0.03
C LEU A 145 -13.70 2.66 0.15
N ASP A 146 -12.66 2.75 -0.66
CA ASP A 146 -11.75 3.91 -0.67
C ASP A 146 -12.50 5.21 -1.00
N ILE A 147 -13.34 5.21 -2.04
CA ILE A 147 -14.15 6.37 -2.41
C ILE A 147 -15.12 6.76 -1.30
N ALA A 148 -15.70 5.79 -0.61
CA ALA A 148 -16.67 6.03 0.46
C ALA A 148 -16.01 6.46 1.78
N LEU A 149 -14.89 5.83 2.15
CA LEU A 149 -14.22 6.05 3.44
C LEU A 149 -13.30 7.28 3.43
N ASN A 150 -12.72 7.64 2.29
CA ASN A 150 -11.79 8.77 2.19
C ASN A 150 -12.37 10.07 2.75
N PRO A 151 -13.57 10.56 2.33
CA PRO A 151 -14.16 11.75 2.93
C PRO A 151 -14.52 11.57 4.41
N LEU A 152 -14.92 10.36 4.83
CA LEU A 152 -15.24 10.07 6.23
C LEU A 152 -14.01 10.18 7.15
N LEU A 153 -12.85 9.70 6.69
CA LEU A 153 -11.61 9.74 7.46
C LEU A 153 -10.96 11.13 7.46
N ILE A 154 -11.09 11.88 6.36
CA ILE A 154 -10.55 13.24 6.28
C ILE A 154 -11.34 14.20 7.17
N PHE A 155 -12.66 14.20 7.06
CA PHE A 155 -13.52 15.18 7.74
C PHE A 155 -14.02 14.71 9.11
N GLY A 156 -13.99 13.40 9.37
CA GLY A 156 -14.64 12.79 10.54
C GLY A 156 -16.16 12.79 10.39
N TRP A 157 -16.87 11.84 11.00
CA TRP A 157 -18.32 11.84 11.10
C TRP A 157 -18.76 11.10 12.37
N GLY A 158 -19.52 11.79 13.21
CA GLY A 158 -20.05 11.24 14.46
C GLY A 158 -18.93 10.80 15.42
N PRO A 159 -18.82 9.50 15.73
CA PRO A 159 -17.80 9.00 16.66
C PRO A 159 -16.38 8.89 16.03
N ILE A 160 -16.25 9.10 14.72
CA ILE A 160 -14.98 9.00 14.00
C ILE A 160 -14.28 10.36 14.04
N PRO A 161 -13.11 10.51 14.69
CA PRO A 161 -12.37 11.76 14.71
C PRO A 161 -11.84 12.10 13.30
N ALA A 162 -11.79 13.38 12.97
CA ALA A 162 -11.16 13.84 11.73
C ALA A 162 -9.65 13.58 11.80
N LEU A 163 -9.16 12.74 10.92
CA LEU A 163 -7.73 12.38 10.82
C LEU A 163 -6.97 13.29 9.84
N HIS A 164 -7.65 14.22 9.19
CA HIS A 164 -7.05 15.17 8.24
C HIS A 164 -6.16 14.47 7.20
N ILE A 165 -4.88 14.86 7.15
CA ILE A 165 -3.94 14.30 6.17
C ILE A 165 -3.61 12.81 6.45
N ALA A 166 -3.57 12.39 7.70
CA ALA A 166 -3.39 10.96 8.03
C ALA A 166 -4.59 10.13 7.55
N GLY A 167 -5.81 10.69 7.62
CA GLY A 167 -7.03 10.05 7.10
C GLY A 167 -6.98 9.78 5.61
N SER A 168 -6.28 10.60 4.83
CA SER A 168 -6.09 10.36 3.38
C SER A 168 -5.03 9.28 3.07
N ALA A 169 -4.25 8.85 4.06
CA ALA A 169 -3.23 7.81 3.93
C ALA A 169 -3.75 6.40 4.31
N TRP A 170 -4.86 6.34 5.07
CA TRP A 170 -5.53 5.08 5.42
C TRP A 170 -6.42 4.57 4.30
#